data_172b6375016f2e556fa705eb083fb216
#
_entry.id   172b6375016f2e556fa705eb083fb216
#
_cell.length_a   1.000
_cell.length_b   1.000
_cell.length_c   1.000
_cell.angle_alpha   90.00
_cell.angle_beta   90.00
_cell.angle_gamma   90.00
#
_symmetry.space_group_name_H-M   'P 1'
#
loop_
_entity.id
_entity.type
_entity.pdbx_description
1 polymer ?
#
loop_
_entity_poly.entity_id
_entity_poly.type
_entity_poly.pdbx_seq_one_letter_code
_entity_poly.pdbx_strand_id
1 'polypeptide(L)'
;MEEVTLKIFRYNPEVDKQFHYETYTFEAEETDRILDLLEHVKGYIDGTLSFRRSCAHGVCGSDAMRINGRNMLACKTLVRDVGTTISVEPILGLKVMKDLIVD
;
A
#
# COMPACT_ATOMS: atom_id res chain seq x y z
N MET A 1 0.48 -20.32 4.79
CA MET A 1 0.99 -18.94 4.74
C MET A 1 2.13 -18.85 3.74
N GLU A 2 2.23 -17.74 3.06
CA GLU A 2 3.27 -17.47 2.09
C GLU A 2 4.07 -16.25 2.50
N GLU A 3 5.36 -16.26 2.21
CA GLU A 3 6.17 -15.07 2.41
C GLU A 3 5.86 -14.07 1.30
N VAL A 4 5.48 -12.86 1.69
CA VAL A 4 5.20 -11.78 0.76
C VAL A 4 6.22 -10.67 0.94
N THR A 5 6.57 -10.02 -0.17
CA THR A 5 7.48 -8.89 -0.19
C THR A 5 6.72 -7.68 -0.72
N LEU A 6 6.62 -6.65 0.12
CA LEU A 6 5.99 -5.39 -0.26
C LEU A 6 7.07 -4.34 -0.49
N LYS A 7 7.06 -3.75 -1.67
CA LYS A 7 7.88 -2.58 -1.98
C LYS A 7 6.95 -1.38 -2.01
N ILE A 8 7.08 -0.51 -1.02
CA ILE A 8 6.14 0.58 -0.81
C ILE A 8 6.80 1.93 -1.09
N PHE A 9 6.10 2.76 -1.88
CA PHE A 9 6.48 4.15 -2.09
C PHE A 9 6.37 4.91 -0.77
N ARG A 10 7.45 5.60 -0.40
CA ARG A 10 7.51 6.37 0.84
C ARG A 10 7.93 7.81 0.55
N TYR A 11 7.19 8.74 1.11
CA TYR A 11 7.50 10.16 0.99
C TYR A 11 6.90 10.94 2.15
N ASN A 12 7.74 11.67 2.86
CA ASN A 12 7.29 12.59 3.91
C ASN A 12 7.85 13.97 3.59
N PRO A 13 7.00 14.93 3.18
CA PRO A 13 7.48 16.25 2.75
C PRO A 13 8.18 17.05 3.84
N GLU A 14 7.99 16.68 5.10
CA GLU A 14 8.65 17.36 6.22
C GLU A 14 10.12 16.99 6.37
N VAL A 15 10.51 15.79 5.92
CA VAL A 15 11.87 15.28 6.12
C VAL A 15 12.55 14.84 4.84
N ASP A 16 11.78 14.48 3.80
CA ASP A 16 12.31 13.92 2.56
C ASP A 16 12.29 14.96 1.46
N LYS A 17 13.38 15.07 0.70
CA LYS A 17 13.42 15.92 -0.50
C LYS A 17 12.84 15.20 -1.70
N GLN A 18 12.94 13.88 -1.72
CA GLN A 18 12.47 13.03 -2.80
C GLN A 18 11.83 11.78 -2.21
N PHE A 19 10.97 11.16 -3.00
CA PHE A 19 10.41 9.87 -2.60
C PHE A 19 11.49 8.79 -2.64
N HIS A 20 11.23 7.71 -1.91
CA HIS A 20 12.05 6.50 -1.95
C HIS A 20 11.13 5.30 -1.77
N TYR A 21 11.69 4.10 -1.85
CA TYR A 21 10.95 2.86 -1.64
C TYR A 21 11.53 2.14 -0.44
N GLU A 22 10.65 1.52 0.33
CA GLU A 22 11.07 0.62 1.40
C GLU A 22 10.43 -0.74 1.18
N THR A 23 11.19 -1.78 1.48
CA THR A 23 10.78 -3.16 1.27
C THR A 23 10.51 -3.83 2.60
N TYR A 24 9.35 -4.48 2.70
CA TYR A 24 8.94 -5.20 3.90
C TYR A 24 8.63 -6.65 3.49
N THR A 25 9.12 -7.60 4.26
CA THR A 25 8.89 -9.02 4.00
C THR A 25 8.31 -9.67 5.24
N PHE A 26 7.18 -10.36 5.07
CA PHE A 26 6.51 -11.05 6.16
C PHE A 26 5.57 -12.11 5.59
N GLU A 27 5.04 -12.95 6.45
CA GLU A 27 4.10 -14.00 6.03
C GLU A 27 2.67 -13.48 5.97
N ALA A 28 1.94 -13.89 4.93
CA ALA A 28 0.54 -13.53 4.75
C ALA A 28 -0.21 -14.66 4.07
N GLU A 29 -1.52 -14.61 4.12
CA GLU A 29 -2.38 -15.58 3.42
C GLU A 29 -2.69 -15.09 2.02
N GLU A 30 -2.91 -16.01 1.09
CA GLU A 30 -3.29 -15.62 -0.28
C GLU A 30 -4.63 -14.93 -0.34
N THR A 31 -5.47 -15.10 0.68
CA THR A 31 -6.77 -14.46 0.80
C THR A 31 -6.73 -13.12 1.52
N ASP A 32 -5.56 -12.69 2.00
CA ASP A 32 -5.42 -11.37 2.61
C ASP A 32 -5.55 -10.29 1.53
N ARG A 33 -6.16 -9.17 1.90
CA ARG A 33 -6.26 -8.01 1.03
C ARG A 33 -4.98 -7.19 1.12
N ILE A 34 -4.69 -6.43 0.08
CA ILE A 34 -3.53 -5.53 0.12
C ILE A 34 -3.66 -4.55 1.28
N LEU A 35 -4.87 -4.08 1.56
CA LEU A 35 -5.12 -3.21 2.71
C LEU A 35 -4.71 -3.88 4.03
N ASP A 36 -4.98 -5.18 4.18
CA ASP A 36 -4.58 -5.93 5.38
C ASP A 36 -3.06 -5.97 5.53
N LEU A 37 -2.33 -6.09 4.42
CA LEU A 37 -0.87 -6.08 4.44
C LEU A 37 -0.34 -4.71 4.86
N LEU A 38 -0.94 -3.64 4.35
CA LEU A 38 -0.55 -2.28 4.74
C LEU A 38 -0.83 -2.02 6.21
N GLU A 39 -1.96 -2.50 6.71
CA GLU A 39 -2.29 -2.39 8.14
C GLU A 39 -1.31 -3.19 8.99
N HIS A 40 -0.88 -4.36 8.52
CA HIS A 40 0.13 -5.15 9.21
C HIS A 40 1.46 -4.40 9.33
N VAL A 41 1.92 -3.81 8.24
CA VAL A 41 3.15 -3.02 8.24
C VAL A 41 3.02 -1.86 9.23
N LYS A 42 1.93 -1.11 9.15
CA LYS A 42 1.73 0.04 10.02
C LYS A 42 1.62 -0.34 11.50
N GLY A 43 0.97 -1.45 11.79
CA GLY A 43 0.73 -1.86 13.17
C GLY A 43 1.90 -2.57 13.82
N TYR A 44 2.71 -3.31 13.06
CA TYR A 44 3.72 -4.21 13.63
C TYR A 44 5.14 -3.97 13.16
N ILE A 45 5.35 -3.27 12.05
CA ILE A 45 6.67 -3.11 11.46
C ILE A 45 7.12 -1.65 11.44
N ASP A 46 6.30 -0.78 10.87
CA ASP A 46 6.67 0.63 10.68
C ASP A 46 5.43 1.53 10.81
N GLY A 47 5.24 2.09 11.99
CA GLY A 47 4.10 2.96 12.29
C GLY A 47 4.11 4.29 11.53
N THR A 48 5.20 4.63 10.84
CA THR A 48 5.28 5.88 10.08
C THR A 48 4.58 5.79 8.71
N LEU A 49 4.20 4.59 8.28
CA LEU A 49 3.49 4.42 7.02
C LEU A 49 2.13 5.11 7.07
N SER A 50 1.83 5.90 6.05
CA SER A 50 0.56 6.62 5.94
C SER A 50 -0.21 6.18 4.70
N PHE A 51 -1.48 5.85 4.89
CA PHE A 51 -2.39 5.49 3.81
C PHE A 51 -3.82 5.72 4.25
N ARG A 52 -4.74 5.86 3.27
CA ARG A 52 -6.16 6.03 3.56
C ARG A 52 -6.86 4.69 3.61
N ARG A 53 -7.74 4.53 4.58
CA ARG A 53 -8.59 3.35 4.70
C ARG A 53 -9.99 3.76 5.17
N SER A 54 -10.59 4.67 4.43
CA SER A 54 -11.81 5.32 4.87
C SER A 54 -13.02 4.40 4.90
N CYS A 55 -13.08 3.36 4.09
CA CYS A 55 -14.17 2.40 4.15
C CYS A 55 -13.73 1.05 3.65
N ALA A 56 -14.33 0.00 4.19
CA ALA A 56 -14.03 -1.37 3.81
C ALA A 56 -14.89 -1.84 2.63
N HIS A 57 -15.73 -0.97 2.08
CA HIS A 57 -16.66 -1.35 1.03
C HIS A 57 -16.16 -1.04 -0.38
N GLY A 58 -15.11 -0.25 -0.48
CA GLY A 58 -14.53 0.09 -1.78
C GLY A 58 -15.42 0.98 -2.64
N VAL A 59 -16.40 1.64 -2.05
CA VAL A 59 -17.34 2.48 -2.82
C VAL A 59 -16.85 3.90 -2.99
N CYS A 60 -15.95 4.37 -2.12
CA CYS A 60 -15.44 5.74 -2.19
C CYS A 60 -14.14 5.84 -3.00
N GLY A 61 -13.47 4.73 -3.27
CA GLY A 61 -12.21 4.74 -4.02
C GLY A 61 -11.04 5.41 -3.30
N SER A 62 -11.17 5.77 -2.03
CA SER A 62 -10.14 6.51 -1.33
C SER A 62 -8.89 5.68 -1.04
N ASP A 63 -8.96 4.36 -1.13
CA ASP A 63 -7.84 3.45 -1.00
C ASP A 63 -7.30 2.95 -2.35
N ALA A 64 -7.66 3.63 -3.43
CA ALA A 64 -7.13 3.31 -4.75
C ALA A 64 -5.64 3.60 -4.80
N MET A 65 -4.87 2.66 -5.31
CA MET A 65 -3.41 2.73 -5.38
C MET A 65 -2.92 2.05 -6.66
N ARG A 66 -1.67 2.30 -7.02
CA ARG A 66 -1.04 1.51 -8.07
C ARG A 66 -0.41 0.29 -7.42
N ILE A 67 -0.97 -0.85 -7.71
CA ILE A 67 -0.48 -2.14 -7.20
C ILE A 67 0.07 -2.90 -8.39
N ASN A 68 1.38 -3.18 -8.36
CA ASN A 68 2.10 -3.81 -9.46
C ASN A 68 1.86 -3.08 -10.81
N GLY A 69 1.83 -1.74 -10.76
CA GLY A 69 1.67 -0.91 -11.93
C GLY A 69 0.24 -0.73 -12.42
N ARG A 70 -0.75 -1.21 -11.68
CA ARG A 70 -2.16 -1.09 -12.04
C ARG A 70 -2.94 -0.35 -10.97
N ASN A 71 -3.90 0.47 -11.39
CA ASN A 71 -4.79 1.13 -10.43
C ASN A 71 -5.79 0.12 -9.88
N MET A 72 -5.76 -0.11 -8.59
CA MET A 72 -6.61 -1.08 -7.90
C MET A 72 -7.02 -0.56 -6.55
N LEU A 73 -8.11 -1.10 -6.01
CA LEU A 73 -8.55 -0.79 -4.65
C LEU A 73 -7.87 -1.76 -3.67
N ALA A 74 -7.14 -1.22 -2.72
CA ALA A 74 -6.42 -2.05 -1.74
C ALA A 74 -7.37 -2.91 -0.91
N CYS A 75 -8.59 -2.43 -0.65
CA CYS A 75 -9.58 -3.19 0.13
C CYS A 75 -10.23 -4.33 -0.65
N LYS A 76 -10.03 -4.41 -1.98
CA LYS A 76 -10.64 -5.44 -2.82
C LYS A 76 -9.63 -6.32 -3.55
N THR A 77 -8.36 -6.01 -3.47
CA THR A 77 -7.31 -6.77 -4.16
C THR A 77 -6.69 -7.78 -3.20
N LEU A 78 -6.68 -9.04 -3.57
CA LEU A 78 -6.12 -10.12 -2.75
C LEU A 78 -4.69 -10.44 -3.16
N VAL A 79 -3.93 -10.99 -2.22
CA VAL A 79 -2.56 -11.44 -2.49
C VAL A 79 -2.54 -12.39 -3.69
N ARG A 80 -3.47 -13.35 -3.74
CA ARG A 80 -3.54 -14.31 -4.85
C ARG A 80 -3.78 -13.67 -6.21
N ASP A 81 -4.31 -12.45 -6.24
CA ASP A 81 -4.57 -11.75 -7.51
C ASP A 81 -3.32 -11.12 -8.09
N VAL A 82 -2.34 -10.81 -7.26
CA VAL A 82 -1.15 -10.05 -7.67
C VAL A 82 0.18 -10.77 -7.39
N GLY A 83 0.14 -11.86 -6.62
CA GLY A 83 1.33 -12.63 -6.30
C GLY A 83 2.01 -12.19 -5.02
N THR A 84 3.17 -12.77 -4.74
CA THR A 84 3.87 -12.57 -3.46
C THR A 84 4.92 -11.47 -3.50
N THR A 85 5.23 -10.94 -4.68
CA THR A 85 6.10 -9.76 -4.82
C THR A 85 5.23 -8.62 -5.29
N ILE A 86 5.02 -7.63 -4.42
CA ILE A 86 3.98 -6.62 -4.62
C ILE A 86 4.60 -5.23 -4.48
N SER A 87 4.40 -4.39 -5.50
CA SER A 87 4.76 -2.97 -5.39
C SER A 87 3.50 -2.16 -5.13
N VAL A 88 3.58 -1.19 -4.23
CA VAL A 88 2.46 -0.33 -3.86
C VAL A 88 2.90 1.12 -3.98
N GLU A 89 2.19 1.87 -4.81
CA GLU A 89 2.48 3.27 -5.08
C GLU A 89 1.18 4.07 -5.09
N PRO A 90 1.26 5.41 -4.90
CA PRO A 90 0.07 6.24 -5.07
C PRO A 90 -0.34 6.25 -6.55
N ILE A 91 -1.63 6.49 -6.80
CA ILE A 91 -2.12 6.59 -8.18
C ILE A 91 -1.50 7.81 -8.86
N LEU A 92 -1.27 7.68 -10.17
CA LEU A 92 -0.66 8.76 -10.95
C LEU A 92 -1.65 9.89 -11.20
N GLY A 93 -1.12 11.08 -11.39
CA GLY A 93 -1.90 12.25 -11.77
C GLY A 93 -2.42 13.09 -10.62
N LEU A 94 -2.20 12.65 -9.38
CA LEU A 94 -2.58 13.40 -8.20
C LEU A 94 -1.34 13.77 -7.39
N LYS A 95 -1.44 14.86 -6.65
CA LYS A 95 -0.34 15.31 -5.81
C LYS A 95 -0.19 14.38 -4.60
N VAL A 96 1.00 13.88 -4.38
CA VAL A 96 1.30 13.06 -3.22
C VAL A 96 1.45 13.96 -2.00
N MET A 97 0.65 13.69 -0.99
CA MET A 97 0.71 14.41 0.29
C MET A 97 1.73 13.77 1.22
N LYS A 98 1.63 12.47 1.41
CA LYS A 98 2.55 11.70 2.24
C LYS A 98 2.36 10.21 1.90
N ASP A 99 3.45 9.51 1.61
CA ASP A 99 3.43 8.07 1.28
C ASP A 99 2.36 7.76 0.22
N LEU A 100 1.32 7.03 0.59
CA LEU A 100 0.25 6.61 -0.31
C LEU A 100 -0.96 7.55 -0.32
N ILE A 101 -0.91 8.61 0.44
CA ILE A 101 -1.99 9.60 0.53
C ILE A 101 -1.81 10.64 -0.57
N VAL A 102 -2.84 10.83 -1.38
CA VAL A 102 -2.85 11.81 -2.48
C VAL A 102 -3.98 12.82 -2.30
N ASP A 103 -3.79 13.97 -2.89
CA ASP A 103 -4.77 15.05 -2.86
C ASP A 103 -5.77 14.88 -4.02
#